data_a18a5e37dcd71b8a8b84eb378ea923d9
#
_entry.id   a18a5e37dcd71b8a8b84eb378ea923d9
#
_cell.length_a   1.000
_cell.length_b   1.000
_cell.length_c   1.000
_cell.angle_alpha   90.00
_cell.angle_beta   90.00
_cell.angle_gamma   90.00
#
_symmetry.space_group_name_H-M   'P 1'
#
loop_
_entity.id
_entity.type
_entity.pdbx_description
1 polymer ?
#
loop_
_entity_poly.entity_id
_entity_poly.type
_entity_poly.pdbx_seq_one_letter_code
_entity_poly.pdbx_strand_id
1 'polypeptide(L)'
;MKPCDSYSFNQLLTEHRFDREKVYAVGIPCEGMADINKVRQAVDGIAKLTFDENGNIIVETLYDGTAKLDRNECMLERCIHCKSKRCVVYDELLGENGEVLDDSRFDEVKKLEAMTADERFAFWQGELSRCIRCNACRDACPACTCEKCVFDNPASGVENKAAADSFEEKMFHIIRAFHVAGRC
;
A
#
# COMPACT_ATOMS: atom_id res chain seq x y z
N MET A 1 0.07 -15.50 -4.46
CA MET A 1 0.36 -14.07 -4.20
C MET A 1 0.22 -13.25 -5.47
N LYS A 2 -0.16 -11.99 -5.35
CA LYS A 2 -0.24 -11.03 -6.47
C LYS A 2 1.15 -10.46 -6.82
N PRO A 3 1.32 -9.80 -7.97
CA PRO A 3 2.59 -9.19 -8.35
C PRO A 3 3.20 -8.28 -7.28
N CYS A 4 2.42 -7.36 -6.71
CA CYS A 4 2.91 -6.46 -5.65
C CYS A 4 3.38 -7.22 -4.40
N ASP A 5 2.71 -8.32 -4.04
CA ASP A 5 3.12 -9.18 -2.92
C ASP A 5 4.43 -9.90 -3.22
N SER A 6 4.68 -10.27 -4.50
CA SER A 6 5.92 -10.93 -4.91
C SER A 6 7.16 -10.05 -4.75
N TYR A 7 7.02 -8.72 -4.90
CA TYR A 7 8.12 -7.78 -4.60
C TYR A 7 8.42 -7.73 -3.11
N SER A 8 7.38 -7.68 -2.26
CA SER A 8 7.55 -7.71 -0.81
C SER A 8 8.16 -9.04 -0.33
N PHE A 9 7.70 -10.14 -0.90
CA PHE A 9 8.25 -11.47 -0.64
C PHE A 9 9.73 -11.55 -1.02
N ASN A 10 10.11 -11.03 -2.19
CA ASN A 10 11.51 -10.96 -2.62
C ASN A 10 12.37 -10.11 -1.69
N GLN A 11 11.84 -9.00 -1.17
CA GLN A 11 12.55 -8.18 -0.18
C GLN A 11 12.82 -8.94 1.11
N LEU A 12 11.85 -9.70 1.61
CA LEU A 12 12.01 -10.53 2.80
C LEU A 12 13.02 -11.68 2.59
N LEU A 13 13.07 -12.24 1.38
CA LEU A 13 14.11 -13.20 1.00
C LEU A 13 15.50 -12.58 1.03
N THR A 14 15.67 -11.40 0.45
CA THR A 14 16.92 -10.64 0.44
C THR A 14 17.41 -10.33 1.87
N GLU A 15 16.47 -10.14 2.78
CA GLU A 15 16.74 -9.89 4.20
C GLU A 15 16.92 -11.18 5.04
N HIS A 16 16.90 -12.35 4.42
CA HIS A 16 17.03 -13.65 5.08
C HIS A 16 16.01 -13.86 6.22
N ARG A 17 14.75 -13.40 6.01
CA ARG A 17 13.71 -13.53 7.02
C ARG A 17 13.11 -14.93 7.10
N PHE A 18 13.27 -15.74 6.06
CA PHE A 18 12.88 -17.13 6.01
C PHE A 18 13.69 -17.90 4.96
N ASP A 19 13.71 -19.21 5.09
CA ASP A 19 14.34 -20.11 4.12
C ASP A 19 13.44 -20.25 2.88
N ARG A 20 14.00 -19.94 1.71
CA ARG A 20 13.28 -20.05 0.44
C ARG A 20 12.77 -21.48 0.17
N GLU A 21 13.54 -22.47 0.57
CA GLU A 21 13.23 -23.89 0.35
C GLU A 21 12.01 -24.39 1.16
N LYS A 22 11.65 -23.69 2.21
CA LYS A 22 10.50 -24.01 3.07
C LYS A 22 9.19 -23.40 2.60
N VAL A 23 9.20 -22.64 1.51
CA VAL A 23 8.03 -21.91 1.02
C VAL A 23 7.78 -22.22 -0.44
N TYR A 24 6.56 -22.68 -0.75
CA TYR A 24 6.07 -22.84 -2.11
C TYR A 24 5.17 -21.64 -2.46
N ALA A 25 5.58 -20.86 -3.43
CA ALA A 25 4.95 -19.58 -3.76
C ALA A 25 4.18 -19.69 -5.09
N VAL A 26 2.87 -19.50 -5.03
CA VAL A 26 2.01 -19.48 -6.21
C VAL A 26 1.70 -18.02 -6.59
N GLY A 27 2.15 -17.63 -7.78
CA GLY A 27 1.82 -16.33 -8.39
C GLY A 27 0.43 -16.37 -9.04
N ILE A 28 -0.30 -15.27 -8.92
CA ILE A 28 -1.60 -15.11 -9.58
C ILE A 28 -1.61 -13.79 -10.36
N PRO A 29 -2.18 -13.77 -11.58
CA PRO A 29 -2.41 -12.55 -12.33
C PRO A 29 -3.22 -11.54 -11.51
N CYS A 30 -3.01 -10.26 -11.75
CA CYS A 30 -3.71 -9.22 -11.01
C CYS A 30 -4.05 -8.03 -11.91
N GLU A 31 -5.33 -7.79 -12.09
CA GLU A 31 -5.85 -6.63 -12.81
C GLU A 31 -5.97 -5.37 -11.93
N GLY A 32 -5.71 -5.50 -10.64
CA GLY A 32 -5.86 -4.44 -9.65
C GLY A 32 -6.97 -4.76 -8.67
N MET A 33 -7.27 -3.79 -7.79
CA MET A 33 -8.31 -3.93 -6.78
C MET A 33 -9.20 -2.69 -6.75
N ALA A 34 -10.50 -2.90 -6.70
CA ALA A 34 -11.46 -1.83 -6.48
C ALA A 34 -11.32 -1.26 -5.06
N ASP A 35 -11.49 0.06 -4.95
CA ASP A 35 -11.64 0.74 -3.67
C ASP A 35 -13.11 0.67 -3.24
N ILE A 36 -13.39 -0.18 -2.28
CA ILE A 36 -14.76 -0.39 -1.80
C ILE A 36 -15.41 0.89 -1.26
N ASN A 37 -14.63 1.84 -0.76
CA ASN A 37 -15.16 3.09 -0.27
C ASN A 37 -15.62 3.99 -1.43
N LYS A 38 -14.83 4.06 -2.50
CA LYS A 38 -15.23 4.78 -3.73
C LYS A 38 -16.45 4.14 -4.38
N VAL A 39 -16.48 2.80 -4.43
CA VAL A 39 -17.65 2.06 -4.95
C VAL A 39 -18.90 2.35 -4.11
N ARG A 40 -18.79 2.35 -2.77
CA ARG A 40 -19.91 2.67 -1.86
C ARG A 40 -20.38 4.11 -1.95
N GLN A 41 -19.55 5.04 -2.37
CA GLN A 41 -19.97 6.42 -2.64
C GLN A 41 -20.77 6.54 -3.94
N ALA A 42 -20.55 5.64 -4.89
CA ALA A 42 -21.20 5.65 -6.19
C ALA A 42 -22.50 4.83 -6.21
N VAL A 43 -22.61 3.77 -5.41
CA VAL A 43 -23.76 2.86 -5.39
C VAL A 43 -24.04 2.33 -3.99
N ASP A 44 -25.31 2.16 -3.66
CA ASP A 44 -25.77 1.57 -2.42
C ASP A 44 -26.03 0.05 -2.57
N GLY A 45 -25.91 -0.67 -1.46
CA GLY A 45 -26.33 -2.07 -1.38
C GLY A 45 -25.53 -3.01 -2.31
N ILE A 46 -24.21 -3.02 -2.22
CA ILE A 46 -23.34 -3.86 -3.05
C ILE A 46 -23.58 -5.34 -2.72
N ALA A 47 -24.08 -6.11 -3.69
CA ALA A 47 -24.23 -7.56 -3.59
C ALA A 47 -23.01 -8.30 -4.15
N LYS A 48 -22.52 -7.85 -5.31
CA LYS A 48 -21.36 -8.46 -5.99
C LYS A 48 -20.61 -7.45 -6.81
N LEU A 49 -19.30 -7.65 -6.95
CA LEU A 49 -18.42 -6.83 -7.75
C LEU A 49 -17.62 -7.71 -8.70
N THR A 50 -17.63 -7.34 -9.98
CA THR A 50 -16.87 -8.02 -11.05
C THR A 50 -16.22 -6.98 -11.96
N PHE A 51 -15.33 -7.44 -12.85
CA PHE A 51 -14.74 -6.59 -13.89
C PHE A 51 -15.27 -7.04 -15.26
N ASP A 52 -15.56 -6.07 -16.13
CA ASP A 52 -15.86 -6.36 -17.54
C ASP A 52 -14.57 -6.57 -18.35
N GLU A 53 -14.71 -6.92 -19.64
CA GLU A 53 -13.59 -7.16 -20.55
C GLU A 53 -12.69 -5.92 -20.75
N ASN A 54 -13.22 -4.73 -20.50
CA ASN A 54 -12.49 -3.45 -20.56
C ASN A 54 -11.90 -3.03 -19.19
N GLY A 55 -12.11 -3.87 -18.16
CA GLY A 55 -11.65 -3.63 -16.81
C GLY A 55 -12.50 -2.64 -16.00
N ASN A 56 -13.66 -2.20 -16.50
CA ASN A 56 -14.59 -1.41 -15.70
C ASN A 56 -15.21 -2.26 -14.61
N ILE A 57 -15.64 -1.62 -13.53
CA ILE A 57 -16.22 -2.28 -12.38
C ILE A 57 -17.72 -2.43 -12.59
N ILE A 58 -18.20 -3.67 -12.58
CA ILE A 58 -19.62 -3.99 -12.63
C ILE A 58 -20.06 -4.34 -11.22
N VAL A 59 -21.03 -3.59 -10.72
CA VAL A 59 -21.59 -3.78 -9.38
C VAL A 59 -23.03 -4.25 -9.50
N GLU A 60 -23.30 -5.46 -9.02
CA GLU A 60 -24.67 -5.92 -8.78
C GLU A 60 -25.12 -5.35 -7.44
N THR A 61 -26.23 -4.62 -7.45
CA THR A 61 -26.80 -4.01 -6.24
C THR A 61 -27.96 -4.83 -5.69
N LEU A 62 -28.26 -4.65 -4.42
CA LEU A 62 -29.39 -5.34 -3.77
C LEU A 62 -30.76 -4.77 -4.19
N TYR A 63 -30.77 -3.52 -4.66
CA TYR A 63 -32.01 -2.75 -4.86
C TYR A 63 -32.21 -2.28 -6.29
N ASP A 64 -31.16 -1.81 -6.96
CA ASP A 64 -31.26 -1.06 -8.21
C ASP A 64 -30.68 -1.80 -9.45
N GLY A 65 -30.46 -3.11 -9.35
CA GLY A 65 -29.95 -3.92 -10.47
C GLY A 65 -28.43 -3.82 -10.61
N THR A 66 -27.94 -3.50 -11.82
CA THR A 66 -26.51 -3.50 -12.12
C THR A 66 -26.02 -2.10 -12.50
N ALA A 67 -24.96 -1.63 -11.85
CA ALA A 67 -24.28 -0.39 -12.15
C ALA A 67 -22.90 -0.67 -12.79
N LYS A 68 -22.52 0.16 -13.76
CA LYS A 68 -21.19 0.13 -14.37
C LYS A 68 -20.41 1.37 -13.94
N LEU A 69 -19.25 1.19 -13.31
CA LEU A 69 -18.39 2.25 -12.81
C LEU A 69 -17.08 2.28 -13.58
N ASP A 70 -16.56 3.49 -13.80
CA ASP A 70 -15.25 3.66 -14.44
C ASP A 70 -14.15 3.10 -13.56
N ARG A 71 -13.23 2.37 -14.19
CA ARG A 71 -12.09 1.76 -13.52
C ARG A 71 -11.23 2.77 -12.78
N ASN A 72 -10.86 3.87 -13.42
CA ASN A 72 -9.91 4.84 -12.87
C ASN A 72 -10.49 5.60 -11.68
N GLU A 73 -11.80 5.79 -11.66
CA GLU A 73 -12.49 6.46 -10.55
C GLU A 73 -12.62 5.56 -9.32
N CYS A 74 -12.79 4.25 -9.52
CA CYS A 74 -13.14 3.32 -8.45
C CYS A 74 -12.04 2.33 -8.07
N MET A 75 -10.86 2.38 -8.68
CA MET A 75 -9.73 1.55 -8.26
C MET A 75 -8.99 2.16 -7.07
N LEU A 76 -8.31 1.31 -6.29
CA LEU A 76 -7.32 1.75 -5.33
C LEU A 76 -6.22 2.53 -6.05
N GLU A 77 -5.85 3.69 -5.51
CA GLU A 77 -4.85 4.56 -6.11
C GLU A 77 -3.50 3.86 -6.34
N ARG A 78 -3.07 3.05 -5.38
CA ARG A 78 -1.87 2.20 -5.54
C ARG A 78 -1.97 1.18 -6.69
N CYS A 79 -3.17 0.85 -7.17
CA CYS A 79 -3.38 -0.02 -8.31
C CYS A 79 -3.44 0.76 -9.63
N ILE A 80 -3.88 2.03 -9.60
CA ILE A 80 -3.80 2.94 -10.72
C ILE A 80 -2.34 3.23 -11.06
N HIS A 81 -1.53 3.53 -10.03
CA HIS A 81 -0.08 3.78 -10.15
C HIS A 81 0.75 2.51 -9.91
N CYS A 82 0.28 1.37 -10.39
CA CYS A 82 0.93 0.08 -10.16
C CYS A 82 2.28 0.01 -10.88
N LYS A 83 3.32 -0.38 -10.15
CA LYS A 83 4.66 -0.59 -10.69
C LYS A 83 4.72 -1.66 -11.78
N SER A 84 3.97 -2.76 -11.58
CA SER A 84 4.11 -3.94 -12.42
C SER A 84 2.96 -4.92 -12.19
N LYS A 85 2.53 -5.55 -13.25
CA LYS A 85 1.65 -6.73 -13.25
C LYS A 85 2.43 -8.03 -13.22
N ARG A 86 3.77 -7.94 -13.16
CA ARG A 86 4.68 -9.09 -13.23
C ARG A 86 5.05 -9.60 -11.84
N CYS A 87 4.82 -10.88 -11.58
CA CYS A 87 5.37 -11.59 -10.43
C CYS A 87 6.88 -11.80 -10.64
N VAL A 88 7.70 -11.48 -9.62
CA VAL A 88 9.17 -11.55 -9.69
C VAL A 88 9.74 -12.79 -9.00
N VAL A 89 9.02 -13.38 -8.06
CA VAL A 89 9.40 -14.62 -7.38
C VAL A 89 8.18 -15.51 -7.24
N TYR A 90 8.26 -16.73 -7.73
CA TYR A 90 7.23 -17.76 -7.62
C TYR A 90 7.81 -19.12 -7.94
N ASP A 91 7.14 -20.19 -7.57
CA ASP A 91 7.40 -21.56 -7.98
C ASP A 91 6.45 -21.97 -9.10
N GLU A 92 5.19 -21.54 -8.99
CA GLU A 92 4.14 -21.78 -9.97
C GLU A 92 3.39 -20.47 -10.28
N LEU A 93 2.92 -20.33 -11.52
CA LEU A 93 2.13 -19.20 -11.95
C LEU A 93 0.79 -19.69 -12.51
N LEU A 94 -0.31 -19.21 -11.92
CA LEU A 94 -1.66 -19.50 -12.40
C LEU A 94 -2.06 -18.50 -13.49
N GLY A 95 -1.68 -18.78 -14.73
CA GLY A 95 -1.94 -17.92 -15.88
C GLY A 95 -0.67 -17.28 -16.45
N GLU A 96 -0.84 -16.21 -17.21
CA GLU A 96 0.28 -15.49 -17.82
C GLU A 96 0.88 -14.47 -16.87
N ASN A 97 2.21 -14.34 -16.89
CA ASN A 97 2.89 -13.30 -16.12
C ASN A 97 2.73 -11.96 -16.83
N GLY A 98 2.32 -10.95 -16.08
CA GLY A 98 2.10 -9.63 -16.63
C GLY A 98 3.39 -8.86 -16.91
N GLU A 99 3.25 -7.62 -17.34
CA GLU A 99 4.34 -6.74 -17.72
C GLU A 99 4.73 -5.75 -16.61
N VAL A 100 5.92 -5.19 -16.73
CA VAL A 100 6.33 -4.01 -15.95
C VAL A 100 5.65 -2.81 -16.57
N LEU A 101 4.99 -2.00 -15.75
CA LEU A 101 4.24 -0.82 -16.18
C LEU A 101 5.12 0.43 -16.13
N ASP A 102 4.61 1.51 -16.71
CA ASP A 102 5.28 2.80 -16.76
C ASP A 102 5.43 3.45 -15.36
N ASP A 103 6.24 4.47 -15.29
CA ASP A 103 6.86 5.03 -14.08
C ASP A 103 6.01 6.12 -13.39
N SER A 104 4.71 6.20 -13.71
CA SER A 104 3.76 7.16 -13.11
C SER A 104 3.65 7.09 -11.57
N ARG A 105 4.10 5.99 -10.98
CA ARG A 105 4.14 5.81 -9.52
C ARG A 105 4.97 6.86 -8.78
N PHE A 106 5.89 7.53 -9.46
CA PHE A 106 6.74 8.56 -8.88
C PHE A 106 6.23 9.98 -9.10
N ASP A 107 5.05 10.17 -9.69
CA ASP A 107 4.53 11.51 -9.97
C ASP A 107 4.27 12.31 -8.69
N GLU A 108 3.77 11.69 -7.63
CA GLU A 108 3.65 12.34 -6.32
C GLU A 108 5.02 12.67 -5.69
N VAL A 109 6.02 11.81 -5.89
CA VAL A 109 7.39 12.09 -5.44
C VAL A 109 7.93 13.31 -6.17
N LYS A 110 7.77 13.40 -7.50
CA LYS A 110 8.19 14.54 -8.32
C LYS A 110 7.52 15.85 -7.85
N LYS A 111 6.22 15.81 -7.51
CA LYS A 111 5.51 16.96 -6.94
C LYS A 111 6.13 17.43 -5.63
N LEU A 112 6.42 16.49 -4.72
CA LEU A 112 7.05 16.80 -3.43
C LEU A 112 8.49 17.29 -3.59
N GLU A 113 9.24 16.77 -4.55
CA GLU A 113 10.60 17.21 -4.85
C GLU A 113 10.63 18.62 -5.44
N ALA A 114 9.61 19.00 -6.22
CA ALA A 114 9.47 20.34 -6.78
C ALA A 114 9.10 21.43 -5.76
N MET A 115 8.61 21.04 -4.57
CA MET A 115 8.33 21.98 -3.48
C MET A 115 9.61 22.55 -2.87
N THR A 116 9.54 23.80 -2.39
CA THR A 116 10.56 24.34 -1.51
C THR A 116 10.67 23.55 -0.21
N ALA A 117 11.75 23.70 0.53
CA ALA A 117 11.94 23.00 1.81
C ALA A 117 10.82 23.33 2.82
N ASP A 118 10.39 24.58 2.88
CA ASP A 118 9.35 25.04 3.80
C ASP A 118 7.96 24.52 3.41
N GLU A 119 7.62 24.54 2.12
CA GLU A 119 6.36 23.98 1.62
C GLU A 119 6.28 22.47 1.88
N ARG A 120 7.35 21.74 1.61
CA ARG A 120 7.45 20.30 1.85
C ARG A 120 7.35 19.98 3.35
N PHE A 121 7.98 20.80 4.20
CA PHE A 121 7.87 20.64 5.64
C PHE A 121 6.44 20.88 6.13
N ALA A 122 5.78 21.94 5.65
CA ALA A 122 4.40 22.24 5.98
C ALA A 122 3.44 21.13 5.51
N PHE A 123 3.65 20.58 4.30
CA PHE A 123 2.90 19.43 3.79
C PHE A 123 3.02 18.24 4.75
N TRP A 124 4.22 17.81 5.09
CA TRP A 124 4.42 16.68 6.00
C TRP A 124 3.90 16.94 7.40
N GLN A 125 4.03 18.16 7.91
CA GLN A 125 3.46 18.53 9.20
C GLN A 125 1.93 18.38 9.22
N GLY A 126 1.26 18.80 8.15
CA GLY A 126 -0.17 18.64 7.97
C GLY A 126 -0.59 17.17 7.90
N GLU A 127 0.10 16.36 7.08
CA GLU A 127 -0.21 14.93 6.92
C GLU A 127 0.02 14.14 8.22
N LEU A 128 1.14 14.37 8.88
CA LEU A 128 1.53 13.62 10.07
C LEU A 128 0.79 14.07 11.35
N SER A 129 0.22 15.28 11.37
CA SER A 129 -0.59 15.75 12.50
C SER A 129 -1.83 14.90 12.77
N ARG A 130 -2.32 14.19 11.75
CA ARG A 130 -3.46 13.25 11.83
C ARG A 130 -3.10 11.92 12.48
N CYS A 131 -1.84 11.66 12.77
CA CYS A 131 -1.39 10.42 13.37
C CYS A 131 -1.90 10.30 14.81
N ILE A 132 -2.57 9.20 15.12
CA ILE A 132 -3.05 8.85 16.47
C ILE A 132 -2.23 7.74 17.12
N ARG A 133 -1.11 7.38 16.53
CA ARG A 133 -0.22 6.27 16.99
C ARG A 133 -0.91 4.90 17.10
N CYS A 134 -1.89 4.61 16.26
CA CYS A 134 -2.60 3.32 16.23
C CYS A 134 -1.77 2.15 15.69
N ASN A 135 -0.58 2.40 15.18
CA ASN A 135 0.33 1.40 14.57
C ASN A 135 -0.19 0.68 13.32
N ALA A 136 -1.34 1.05 12.76
CA ALA A 136 -1.88 0.44 11.54
C ALA A 136 -0.88 0.45 10.36
N CYS A 137 -0.06 1.49 10.23
CA CYS A 137 1.01 1.58 9.23
C CYS A 137 2.09 0.50 9.43
N ARG A 138 2.38 0.11 10.67
CA ARG A 138 3.29 -0.99 11.00
C ARG A 138 2.65 -2.33 10.63
N ASP A 139 1.42 -2.54 11.04
CA ASP A 139 0.73 -3.81 10.88
C ASP A 139 0.41 -4.11 9.40
N ALA A 140 0.24 -3.06 8.58
CA ALA A 140 0.02 -3.19 7.15
C ALA A 140 1.32 -3.34 6.33
N CYS A 141 2.48 -3.00 6.89
CA CYS A 141 3.75 -2.97 6.15
C CYS A 141 4.43 -4.34 6.13
N PRO A 142 4.65 -4.96 4.95
CA PRO A 142 5.34 -6.25 4.86
C PRO A 142 6.80 -6.18 5.32
N ALA A 143 7.40 -5.00 5.36
CA ALA A 143 8.77 -4.80 5.87
C ALA A 143 8.85 -4.72 7.41
N CYS A 144 7.73 -4.62 8.13
CA CYS A 144 7.70 -4.59 9.59
C CYS A 144 7.69 -6.02 10.18
N THR A 145 8.85 -6.66 10.19
CA THR A 145 9.04 -8.06 10.62
C THR A 145 9.76 -8.21 11.98
N CYS A 146 9.88 -7.14 12.76
CA CYS A 146 10.52 -7.18 14.07
C CYS A 146 9.64 -7.94 15.06
N GLU A 147 10.20 -8.91 15.79
CA GLU A 147 9.52 -9.62 16.89
C GLU A 147 9.11 -8.65 18.00
N LYS A 148 9.97 -7.68 18.27
CA LYS A 148 9.72 -6.62 19.26
C LYS A 148 10.07 -5.26 18.65
N CYS A 149 9.07 -4.41 18.54
CA CYS A 149 9.24 -3.09 17.96
C CYS A 149 9.83 -2.11 18.99
N VAL A 150 10.77 -1.27 18.55
CA VAL A 150 11.33 -0.22 19.41
C VAL A 150 10.25 0.75 19.91
N PHE A 151 9.19 0.95 19.12
CA PHE A 151 8.06 1.82 19.48
C PHE A 151 7.09 1.21 20.50
N ASP A 152 7.22 -0.08 20.80
CA ASP A 152 6.43 -0.77 21.84
C ASP A 152 7.23 -0.91 23.15
N ASN A 153 8.41 -0.25 23.26
CA ASN A 153 9.23 -0.31 24.46
C ASN A 153 8.87 0.84 25.40
N PRO A 154 8.25 0.57 26.55
CA PRO A 154 7.86 1.59 27.53
C PRO A 154 9.04 2.46 28.02
N ALA A 155 10.24 1.87 28.06
CA ALA A 155 11.44 2.59 28.49
C ALA A 155 11.95 3.62 27.48
N SER A 156 11.49 3.56 26.21
CA SER A 156 11.88 4.52 25.17
C SER A 156 11.08 5.82 25.24
N GLY A 157 9.90 5.82 25.88
CA GLY A 157 8.97 6.95 25.93
C GLY A 157 8.31 7.31 24.58
N VAL A 158 8.64 6.63 23.49
CA VAL A 158 8.09 6.92 22.14
C VAL A 158 6.74 6.26 21.88
N GLU A 159 6.23 5.45 22.76
CA GLU A 159 4.91 4.82 22.69
C GLU A 159 3.76 5.82 22.88
N ASN A 160 3.98 6.87 23.65
CA ASN A 160 2.99 7.91 23.88
C ASN A 160 3.02 8.96 22.77
N LYS A 161 1.84 9.39 22.35
CA LYS A 161 1.74 10.47 21.39
C LYS A 161 2.13 11.80 22.05
N ALA A 162 3.12 12.48 21.49
CA ALA A 162 3.46 13.85 21.82
C ALA A 162 2.62 14.86 21.01
N ALA A 163 2.76 16.14 21.30
CA ALA A 163 2.13 17.18 20.49
C ALA A 163 2.67 17.15 19.05
N ALA A 164 1.82 17.40 18.06
CA ALA A 164 2.15 17.24 16.63
C ALA A 164 3.32 18.11 16.15
N ASP A 165 3.59 19.22 16.83
CA ASP A 165 4.70 20.14 16.56
C ASP A 165 5.95 19.83 17.39
N SER A 166 5.88 18.89 18.33
CA SER A 166 7.00 18.51 19.19
C SER A 166 8.13 17.84 18.41
N PHE A 167 9.33 17.90 18.95
CA PHE A 167 10.49 17.20 18.41
C PHE A 167 10.31 15.67 18.45
N GLU A 168 9.75 15.16 19.52
CA GLU A 168 9.50 13.73 19.73
C GLU A 168 8.56 13.17 18.67
N GLU A 169 7.50 13.91 18.33
CA GLU A 169 6.55 13.48 17.30
C GLU A 169 7.21 13.44 15.92
N LYS A 170 8.01 14.47 15.60
CA LYS A 170 8.78 14.50 14.35
C LYS A 170 9.78 13.37 14.26
N MET A 171 10.51 13.12 15.34
CA MET A 171 11.48 12.00 15.41
C MET A 171 10.83 10.64 15.27
N PHE A 172 9.65 10.43 15.84
CA PHE A 172 8.89 9.20 15.65
C PHE A 172 8.64 8.92 14.17
N HIS A 173 8.15 9.91 13.43
CA HIS A 173 7.86 9.73 12.01
C HIS A 173 9.12 9.57 11.15
N ILE A 174 10.19 10.30 11.45
CA ILE A 174 11.48 10.17 10.77
C ILE A 174 12.04 8.76 10.96
N ILE A 175 12.05 8.24 12.18
CA ILE A 175 12.55 6.90 12.49
C ILE A 175 11.72 5.85 11.76
N ARG A 176 10.39 5.99 11.74
CA ARG A 176 9.52 5.07 11.00
C ARG A 176 9.80 5.07 9.50
N ALA A 177 9.94 6.25 8.90
CA ALA A 177 10.30 6.36 7.49
C ALA A 177 11.66 5.72 7.20
N PHE A 178 12.63 5.92 8.09
CA PHE A 178 13.97 5.34 7.99
C PHE A 178 13.97 3.81 8.00
N HIS A 179 13.10 3.20 8.82
CA HIS A 179 12.99 1.73 8.91
C HIS A 179 12.48 1.08 7.63
N VAL A 180 11.75 1.80 6.78
CA VAL A 180 11.18 1.27 5.54
C VAL A 180 11.85 1.84 4.28
N ALA A 181 12.70 2.85 4.42
CA ALA A 181 13.43 3.45 3.31
C ALA A 181 14.33 2.40 2.61
N GLY A 182 14.21 2.33 1.29
CA GLY A 182 14.93 1.35 0.47
C GLY A 182 14.41 -0.09 0.53
N ARG A 183 13.42 -0.38 1.36
CA ARG A 183 12.84 -1.74 1.51
C ARG A 183 11.47 -1.87 0.82
N CYS A 184 10.88 -0.79 0.40
CA CYS A 184 9.54 -0.72 -0.16
C CYS A 184 9.56 -0.69 -1.69
#